data_7bba17a713c2fb0b2edca7563949c3e4
#
_entry.id   7bba17a713c2fb0b2edca7563949c3e4
#
_cell.length_a   1.000
_cell.length_b   1.000
_cell.length_c   1.000
_cell.angle_alpha   90.00
_cell.angle_beta   90.00
_cell.angle_gamma   90.00
#
_symmetry.space_group_name_H-M   'P 1'
#
loop_
_entity.id
_entity.type
_entity.pdbx_description
1 polymer ?
#
loop_
_entity_poly.entity_id
_entity_poly.type
_entity_poly.pdbx_seq_one_letter_code
_entity_poly.pdbx_strand_id
1 'polypeptide(L)'
;FSWKGNDVFVNTLSFSKNGKRLLIGTDKKKLWRHSFTATFFIYDIINKEFLPVSSQNKKLRNVKFSPNGMYVSYVREDNNIYIFNIKTKRERQLTRTGSETLLNGHFGWLYEEELTGFDGYRWSPDSEYISFWEENQEMVPEFFMLNELNHYPTIKTIRYPKVGESNPSLRLGIIRLKGA
;
A
#
# COMPACT_ATOMS: atom_id res chain seq x y z
N PHE A 1 7.16 15.10 16.57
CA PHE A 1 5.69 15.09 16.44
C PHE A 1 5.09 14.37 17.62
N SER A 2 3.92 14.80 18.10
CA SER A 2 3.21 14.17 19.22
C SER A 2 1.76 13.90 18.81
N TRP A 3 1.25 12.72 19.12
CA TRP A 3 -0.14 12.29 18.89
C TRP A 3 -0.75 11.73 20.17
N LYS A 4 -1.85 12.34 20.66
CA LYS A 4 -2.51 11.96 21.92
C LYS A 4 -1.53 11.86 23.10
N GLY A 5 -0.57 12.80 23.18
CA GLY A 5 0.42 12.85 24.26
C GLY A 5 1.61 11.90 24.12
N ASN A 6 1.68 11.09 23.07
CA ASN A 6 2.80 10.19 22.80
C ASN A 6 3.68 10.74 21.65
N ASP A 7 4.97 10.53 21.74
CA ASP A 7 5.89 10.86 20.66
C ASP A 7 5.66 9.97 19.45
N VAL A 8 5.65 10.58 18.25
CA VAL A 8 5.48 9.90 16.98
C VAL A 8 6.84 9.74 16.31
N PHE A 9 7.34 8.50 16.26
CA PHE A 9 8.56 8.16 15.52
C PHE A 9 8.27 8.09 14.03
N VAL A 10 8.83 9.05 13.28
CA VAL A 10 8.63 9.18 11.84
C VAL A 10 9.57 8.23 11.09
N ASN A 11 9.01 7.27 10.36
CA ASN A 11 9.76 6.36 9.48
C ASN A 11 9.72 6.80 8.01
N THR A 12 8.61 7.40 7.57
CA THR A 12 8.45 7.95 6.22
C THR A 12 7.71 9.27 6.25
N LEU A 13 8.04 10.15 5.30
CA LEU A 13 7.43 11.47 5.18
C LEU A 13 7.25 11.82 3.72
N SER A 14 6.08 12.37 3.36
CA SER A 14 5.86 12.98 2.04
C SER A 14 4.93 14.18 2.15
N PHE A 15 5.13 15.19 1.29
CA PHE A 15 4.28 16.37 1.22
C PHE A 15 3.11 16.15 0.27
N SER A 16 1.97 16.78 0.58
CA SER A 16 0.94 17.04 -0.43
C SER A 16 1.49 18.00 -1.48
N LYS A 17 0.96 17.94 -2.72
CA LYS A 17 1.45 18.78 -3.84
C LYS A 17 1.46 20.28 -3.54
N ASN A 18 0.51 20.76 -2.71
CA ASN A 18 0.42 22.17 -2.32
C ASN A 18 1.24 22.53 -1.07
N GLY A 19 2.00 21.60 -0.50
CA GLY A 19 2.85 21.80 0.67
C GLY A 19 2.11 22.01 2.00
N LYS A 20 0.76 21.94 2.03
CA LYS A 20 -0.01 22.25 3.25
C LYS A 20 -0.17 21.08 4.20
N ARG A 21 0.11 19.85 3.75
CA ARG A 21 -0.05 18.62 4.53
C ARG A 21 1.15 17.71 4.36
N LEU A 22 1.42 16.94 5.42
CA LEU A 22 2.38 15.85 5.44
C LEU A 22 1.64 14.52 5.57
N LEU A 23 2.11 13.53 4.86
CA LEU A 23 1.78 12.13 5.08
C LEU A 23 2.92 11.51 5.88
N ILE A 24 2.63 11.08 7.10
CA ILE A 24 3.61 10.57 8.06
C ILE A 24 3.34 9.10 8.28
N GLY A 25 4.34 8.26 8.02
CA GLY A 25 4.28 6.82 8.30
C GLY A 25 5.10 6.45 9.53
N THR A 26 4.51 5.66 10.42
CA THR A 26 5.09 5.16 11.68
C THR A 26 5.03 3.64 11.72
N ASP A 27 5.73 3.02 12.65
CA ASP A 27 5.74 1.56 12.84
C ASP A 27 6.01 0.79 11.55
N LYS A 28 6.97 1.26 10.78
CA LYS A 28 7.33 0.66 9.50
C LYS A 28 7.78 -0.78 9.69
N LYS A 29 7.13 -1.69 8.96
CA LYS A 29 7.51 -3.10 8.88
C LYS A 29 7.91 -3.41 7.44
N LYS A 30 9.19 -3.73 7.23
CA LYS A 30 9.72 -4.16 5.94
C LYS A 30 9.06 -5.49 5.52
N LEU A 31 8.69 -5.60 4.24
CA LEU A 31 8.15 -6.82 3.64
C LEU A 31 9.21 -7.53 2.80
N TRP A 32 9.72 -6.84 1.77
CA TRP A 32 10.78 -7.27 0.88
C TRP A 32 11.86 -6.19 0.77
N ARG A 33 12.61 -6.15 -0.32
CA ARG A 33 13.72 -5.20 -0.53
C ARG A 33 13.29 -3.74 -0.43
N HIS A 34 12.17 -3.39 -1.05
CA HIS A 34 11.66 -2.01 -1.17
C HIS A 34 10.34 -1.81 -0.44
N SER A 35 9.43 -2.79 -0.51
CA SER A 35 8.09 -2.68 0.04
C SER A 35 8.06 -2.77 1.57
N PHE A 36 7.09 -2.08 2.14
CA PHE A 36 6.83 -2.07 3.57
C PHE A 36 5.36 -1.76 3.85
N THR A 37 4.94 -2.07 5.05
CA THR A 37 3.71 -1.55 5.64
C THR A 37 4.02 -0.57 6.75
N ALA A 38 3.12 0.39 6.99
CA ALA A 38 3.22 1.31 8.11
C ALA A 38 1.83 1.79 8.53
N THR A 39 1.74 2.40 9.70
CA THR A 39 0.58 3.18 10.13
C THR A 39 0.75 4.61 9.62
N PHE A 40 -0.28 5.18 9.00
CA PHE A 40 -0.17 6.48 8.37
C PHE A 40 -1.10 7.53 8.98
N PHE A 41 -0.58 8.75 9.07
CA PHE A 41 -1.28 9.94 9.50
C PHE A 41 -1.12 11.05 8.47
N ILE A 42 -2.15 11.88 8.35
CA ILE A 42 -2.09 13.17 7.68
C ILE A 42 -1.86 14.22 8.76
N TYR A 43 -0.82 15.04 8.61
CA TYR A 43 -0.57 16.19 9.46
C TYR A 43 -0.88 17.47 8.69
N ASP A 44 -1.83 18.25 9.17
CA ASP A 44 -2.12 19.59 8.64
C ASP A 44 -1.14 20.59 9.25
N ILE A 45 -0.30 21.19 8.40
CA ILE A 45 0.81 22.05 8.86
C ILE A 45 0.28 23.36 9.46
N ILE A 46 -0.85 23.87 8.91
CA ILE A 46 -1.42 25.16 9.34
C ILE A 46 -2.12 24.99 10.68
N ASN A 47 -2.99 23.99 10.77
CA ASN A 47 -3.81 23.75 11.96
C ASN A 47 -3.07 22.94 13.04
N LYS A 48 -1.91 22.37 12.71
CA LYS A 48 -1.10 21.48 13.59
C LYS A 48 -1.89 20.26 14.08
N GLU A 49 -2.75 19.72 13.22
CA GLU A 49 -3.63 18.61 13.54
C GLU A 49 -3.20 17.30 12.86
N PHE A 50 -3.32 16.21 13.59
CA PHE A 50 -3.15 14.85 13.08
C PHE A 50 -4.50 14.23 12.73
N LEU A 51 -4.57 13.57 11.59
CA LEU A 51 -5.70 12.77 11.15
C LEU A 51 -5.21 11.37 10.75
N PRO A 52 -5.62 10.28 11.40
CA PRO A 52 -5.27 8.94 10.94
C PRO A 52 -5.88 8.67 9.56
N VAL A 53 -5.11 8.04 8.66
CA VAL A 53 -5.54 7.72 7.30
C VAL A 53 -6.58 6.61 7.29
N SER A 54 -6.54 5.70 8.25
CA SER A 54 -7.52 4.63 8.41
C SER A 54 -8.07 4.60 9.84
N SER A 55 -9.37 4.43 9.98
CA SER A 55 -10.04 4.32 11.28
C SER A 55 -9.64 3.08 12.10
N GLN A 56 -8.99 2.11 11.45
CA GLN A 56 -8.70 0.81 12.07
C GLN A 56 -7.20 0.60 12.40
N ASN A 57 -6.35 1.65 12.35
CA ASN A 57 -4.89 1.56 12.57
C ASN A 57 -4.21 0.41 11.79
N LYS A 58 -4.75 0.06 10.62
CA LYS A 58 -4.23 -1.04 9.80
C LYS A 58 -2.91 -0.64 9.16
N LYS A 59 -2.02 -1.60 9.05
CA LYS A 59 -0.78 -1.44 8.27
C LYS A 59 -1.12 -1.26 6.79
N LEU A 60 -0.72 -0.12 6.25
CA LEU A 60 -1.00 0.28 4.88
C LEU A 60 0.28 0.27 4.05
N ARG A 61 0.15 0.01 2.73
CA ARG A 61 1.27 0.09 1.78
C ARG A 61 0.96 1.04 0.63
N ASN A 62 2.01 1.54 -0.02
CA ASN A 62 1.94 2.40 -1.21
C ASN A 62 1.07 3.65 -1.01
N VAL A 63 1.10 4.21 0.21
CA VAL A 63 0.23 5.33 0.61
C VAL A 63 0.67 6.62 -0.06
N LYS A 64 -0.27 7.35 -0.69
CA LYS A 64 0.04 8.62 -1.37
C LYS A 64 -1.16 9.56 -1.44
N PHE A 65 -0.88 10.86 -1.47
CA PHE A 65 -1.90 11.87 -1.75
C PHE A 65 -2.37 11.80 -3.21
N SER A 66 -3.64 12.12 -3.44
CA SER A 66 -4.10 12.53 -4.75
C SER A 66 -3.46 13.87 -5.16
N PRO A 67 -3.24 14.16 -6.47
CA PRO A 67 -2.66 15.42 -6.93
C PRO A 67 -3.39 16.67 -6.45
N ASN A 68 -4.74 16.62 -6.32
CA ASN A 68 -5.53 17.73 -5.79
C ASN A 68 -5.55 17.83 -4.26
N GLY A 69 -4.92 16.87 -3.54
CA GLY A 69 -4.83 16.84 -2.08
C GLY A 69 -6.13 16.57 -1.33
N MET A 70 -7.20 16.12 -2.03
CA MET A 70 -8.49 15.80 -1.39
C MET A 70 -8.56 14.39 -0.84
N TYR A 71 -7.74 13.48 -1.37
CA TYR A 71 -7.73 12.07 -1.01
C TYR A 71 -6.35 11.59 -0.63
N VAL A 72 -6.32 10.52 0.15
CA VAL A 72 -5.15 9.64 0.32
C VAL A 72 -5.55 8.25 -0.16
N SER A 73 -4.75 7.66 -1.04
CA SER A 73 -4.93 6.28 -1.52
C SER A 73 -3.92 5.34 -0.89
N TYR A 74 -4.25 4.07 -0.80
CA TYR A 74 -3.40 3.03 -0.22
C TYR A 74 -3.88 1.64 -0.59
N VAL A 75 -3.03 0.64 -0.35
CA VAL A 75 -3.39 -0.78 -0.41
C VAL A 75 -3.44 -1.33 1.02
N ARG A 76 -4.43 -2.18 1.30
CA ARG A 76 -4.60 -2.90 2.56
C ARG A 76 -4.08 -4.34 2.48
N GLU A 77 -4.13 -5.03 3.63
CA GLU A 77 -3.74 -6.44 3.78
C GLU A 77 -4.60 -7.40 2.94
N ASP A 78 -5.81 -7.00 2.55
CA ASP A 78 -6.69 -7.75 1.65
C ASP A 78 -6.33 -7.59 0.16
N ASN A 79 -5.17 -6.99 -0.12
CA ASN A 79 -4.66 -6.75 -1.47
C ASN A 79 -5.60 -5.93 -2.36
N ASN A 80 -6.37 -5.01 -1.75
CA ASN A 80 -7.26 -4.09 -2.45
C ASN A 80 -6.84 -2.63 -2.27
N ILE A 81 -7.15 -1.81 -3.28
CA ILE A 81 -6.92 -0.36 -3.28
C ILE A 81 -8.09 0.33 -2.60
N TYR A 82 -7.76 1.30 -1.76
CA TYR A 82 -8.70 2.14 -1.02
C TYR A 82 -8.36 3.61 -1.20
N ILE A 83 -9.35 4.47 -1.02
CA ILE A 83 -9.16 5.93 -0.86
C ILE A 83 -9.81 6.40 0.43
N PHE A 84 -9.18 7.39 1.05
CA PHE A 84 -9.68 8.12 2.21
C PHE A 84 -9.92 9.57 1.82
N ASN A 85 -11.16 10.06 1.95
CA ASN A 85 -11.49 11.46 1.72
C ASN A 85 -11.15 12.27 2.97
N ILE A 86 -10.22 13.22 2.84
CA ILE A 86 -9.67 13.99 3.96
C ILE A 86 -10.73 14.89 4.60
N LYS A 87 -11.62 15.48 3.80
CA LYS A 87 -12.67 16.40 4.29
C LYS A 87 -13.78 15.65 5.02
N THR A 88 -14.29 14.57 4.42
CA THR A 88 -15.43 13.82 4.98
C THR A 88 -15.00 12.74 5.98
N LYS A 89 -13.69 12.45 6.06
CA LYS A 89 -13.11 11.37 6.89
C LYS A 89 -13.70 9.99 6.58
N ARG A 90 -14.19 9.81 5.34
CA ARG A 90 -14.77 8.54 4.88
C ARG A 90 -13.78 7.80 4.00
N GLU A 91 -13.75 6.49 4.18
CA GLU A 91 -13.00 5.56 3.38
C GLU A 91 -13.92 4.91 2.34
N ARG A 92 -13.35 4.59 1.17
CA ARG A 92 -14.01 3.83 0.11
C ARG A 92 -13.05 2.82 -0.51
N GLN A 93 -13.50 1.59 -0.62
CA GLN A 93 -12.81 0.54 -1.34
C GLN A 93 -13.00 0.73 -2.86
N LEU A 94 -11.92 0.61 -3.62
CA LEU A 94 -11.92 0.79 -5.07
C LEU A 94 -11.88 -0.53 -5.84
N THR A 95 -11.05 -1.49 -5.40
CA THR A 95 -10.99 -2.84 -5.96
C THR A 95 -11.58 -3.85 -4.98
N ARG A 96 -12.10 -4.98 -5.48
CA ARG A 96 -12.73 -6.03 -4.66
C ARG A 96 -12.28 -7.43 -5.01
N THR A 97 -11.31 -7.54 -5.92
CA THR A 97 -10.80 -8.83 -6.42
C THR A 97 -9.60 -9.32 -5.62
N GLY A 98 -9.05 -8.48 -4.73
CA GLY A 98 -7.89 -8.82 -3.94
C GLY A 98 -8.09 -10.10 -3.12
N SER A 99 -7.09 -10.99 -3.19
CA SER A 99 -7.03 -12.25 -2.47
C SER A 99 -5.58 -12.58 -2.11
N GLU A 100 -5.32 -13.76 -1.57
CA GLU A 100 -3.96 -14.23 -1.31
C GLU A 100 -3.10 -14.30 -2.58
N THR A 101 -3.72 -14.58 -3.72
CA THR A 101 -3.03 -14.76 -5.01
C THR A 101 -3.32 -13.66 -6.02
N LEU A 102 -4.25 -12.74 -5.75
CA LEU A 102 -4.61 -11.65 -6.64
C LEU A 102 -4.34 -10.31 -5.98
N LEU A 103 -3.34 -9.60 -6.47
CA LEU A 103 -2.79 -8.39 -5.87
C LEU A 103 -3.18 -7.16 -6.68
N ASN A 104 -3.85 -6.18 -6.07
CA ASN A 104 -4.22 -4.92 -6.72
C ASN A 104 -3.34 -3.77 -6.23
N GLY A 105 -2.68 -3.07 -7.14
CA GLY A 105 -1.92 -1.86 -6.86
C GLY A 105 -0.59 -2.06 -6.15
N HIS A 106 -0.12 -3.28 -6.10
CA HIS A 106 1.22 -3.64 -5.66
C HIS A 106 1.65 -4.95 -6.33
N PHE A 107 2.89 -5.36 -6.09
CA PHE A 107 3.46 -6.56 -6.70
C PHE A 107 3.94 -7.55 -5.65
N GLY A 108 4.06 -8.81 -6.05
CA GLY A 108 4.66 -9.88 -5.30
C GLY A 108 6.19 -9.92 -5.42
N TRP A 109 6.77 -11.00 -4.90
CA TRP A 109 8.22 -11.14 -4.76
C TRP A 109 8.96 -10.98 -6.09
N LEU A 110 8.51 -11.65 -7.16
CA LEU A 110 9.21 -11.67 -8.45
C LEU A 110 9.40 -10.26 -9.03
N TYR A 111 8.31 -9.51 -9.14
CA TYR A 111 8.37 -8.18 -9.75
C TYR A 111 9.13 -7.19 -8.88
N GLU A 112 9.08 -7.33 -7.56
CA GLU A 112 9.80 -6.45 -6.66
C GLU A 112 11.31 -6.71 -6.70
N GLU A 113 11.74 -7.97 -6.58
CA GLU A 113 13.17 -8.31 -6.45
C GLU A 113 13.90 -8.27 -7.79
N GLU A 114 13.28 -8.73 -8.88
CA GLU A 114 13.93 -8.83 -10.19
C GLU A 114 13.71 -7.59 -11.06
N LEU A 115 12.58 -6.90 -10.90
CA LEU A 115 12.19 -5.79 -11.77
C LEU A 115 11.97 -4.46 -11.02
N THR A 116 12.29 -4.40 -9.72
CA THR A 116 12.13 -3.22 -8.84
C THR A 116 10.69 -2.67 -8.75
N GLY A 117 9.70 -3.47 -9.17
CA GLY A 117 8.28 -3.12 -9.15
C GLY A 117 7.64 -3.40 -7.80
N PHE A 118 7.35 -2.39 -6.97
CA PHE A 118 6.65 -2.56 -5.70
C PHE A 118 5.42 -1.66 -5.56
N ASP A 119 5.38 -0.55 -6.26
CA ASP A 119 4.28 0.42 -6.25
C ASP A 119 3.47 0.32 -7.55
N GLY A 120 2.36 -0.40 -7.49
CA GLY A 120 1.59 -0.86 -8.65
C GLY A 120 0.42 0.04 -9.05
N TYR A 121 0.28 1.29 -8.56
CA TYR A 121 -0.78 2.18 -9.02
C TYR A 121 -0.37 3.64 -9.10
N ARG A 122 -1.09 4.42 -9.92
CA ARG A 122 -0.84 5.84 -10.13
C ARG A 122 -2.14 6.62 -10.23
N TRP A 123 -2.14 7.83 -9.66
CA TRP A 123 -3.18 8.83 -9.88
C TRP A 123 -3.04 9.48 -11.24
N SER A 124 -4.17 9.78 -11.90
CA SER A 124 -4.19 10.74 -13.00
C SER A 124 -3.90 12.16 -12.48
N PRO A 125 -3.31 13.05 -13.31
CA PRO A 125 -2.97 14.41 -12.90
C PRO A 125 -4.16 15.23 -12.39
N ASP A 126 -5.36 14.99 -12.92
CA ASP A 126 -6.63 15.62 -12.53
C ASP A 126 -7.26 15.01 -11.27
N SER A 127 -6.70 13.91 -10.76
CA SER A 127 -7.23 13.15 -9.61
C SER A 127 -8.60 12.50 -9.86
N GLU A 128 -9.00 12.30 -11.10
CA GLU A 128 -10.27 11.67 -11.45
C GLU A 128 -10.15 10.17 -11.66
N TYR A 129 -8.93 9.66 -11.91
CA TYR A 129 -8.68 8.25 -12.18
C TYR A 129 -7.51 7.71 -11.37
N ILE A 130 -7.53 6.40 -11.18
CA ILE A 130 -6.39 5.60 -10.72
C ILE A 130 -6.17 4.50 -11.75
N SER A 131 -4.97 4.44 -12.33
CA SER A 131 -4.49 3.27 -13.06
C SER A 131 -3.76 2.33 -12.11
N PHE A 132 -3.93 1.02 -12.28
CA PHE A 132 -3.28 0.05 -11.40
C PHE A 132 -2.97 -1.25 -12.12
N TRP A 133 -1.94 -1.93 -11.66
CA TRP A 133 -1.65 -3.31 -12.01
C TRP A 133 -2.40 -4.26 -11.09
N GLU A 134 -3.00 -5.28 -11.68
CA GLU A 134 -3.50 -6.46 -11.00
C GLU A 134 -2.56 -7.61 -11.34
N GLU A 135 -1.89 -8.16 -10.34
CA GLU A 135 -1.00 -9.31 -10.48
C GLU A 135 -1.72 -10.57 -10.01
N ASN A 136 -1.81 -11.59 -10.89
CA ASN A 136 -2.35 -12.90 -10.55
C ASN A 136 -1.22 -13.91 -10.39
N GLN A 137 -1.08 -14.46 -9.18
CA GLN A 137 -0.08 -15.43 -8.77
C GLN A 137 -0.65 -16.85 -8.64
N GLU A 138 -1.89 -17.12 -9.04
CA GLU A 138 -2.55 -18.41 -8.83
C GLU A 138 -1.74 -19.58 -9.41
N MET A 139 -1.15 -19.37 -10.61
CA MET A 139 -0.35 -20.38 -11.29
C MET A 139 1.12 -20.43 -10.84
N VAL A 140 1.54 -19.54 -9.93
CA VAL A 140 2.92 -19.49 -9.45
C VAL A 140 3.09 -20.48 -8.30
N PRO A 141 4.06 -21.43 -8.40
CA PRO A 141 4.31 -22.40 -7.34
C PRO A 141 4.72 -21.76 -6.02
N GLU A 142 4.38 -22.43 -4.93
CA GLU A 142 4.81 -22.04 -3.60
C GLU A 142 6.21 -22.54 -3.30
N PHE A 143 6.99 -21.68 -2.67
CA PHE A 143 8.32 -22.00 -2.14
C PHE A 143 8.32 -21.83 -0.62
N PHE A 144 8.77 -22.85 0.07
CA PHE A 144 8.78 -22.91 1.53
C PHE A 144 10.18 -22.60 2.05
N MET A 145 10.27 -21.63 2.96
CA MET A 145 11.50 -21.29 3.66
C MET A 145 11.33 -21.57 5.14
N LEU A 146 12.29 -22.26 5.73
CA LEU A 146 12.34 -22.49 7.17
C LEU A 146 12.93 -21.28 7.89
N ASN A 147 12.20 -20.73 8.84
CA ASN A 147 12.69 -19.69 9.74
C ASN A 147 13.05 -20.32 11.08
N GLU A 148 14.35 -20.46 11.35
CA GLU A 148 14.90 -21.08 12.55
C GLU A 148 15.26 -20.08 13.67
N LEU A 149 14.92 -18.79 13.51
CA LEU A 149 15.24 -17.76 14.49
C LEU A 149 14.41 -17.86 15.78
N ASN A 150 13.34 -18.63 15.76
CA ASN A 150 12.49 -18.89 16.94
C ASN A 150 12.87 -20.20 17.60
N HIS A 151 12.48 -20.38 18.87
CA HIS A 151 12.69 -21.64 19.61
C HIS A 151 12.08 -22.86 18.88
N TYR A 152 10.92 -22.68 18.26
CA TYR A 152 10.35 -23.62 17.30
C TYR A 152 10.38 -23.02 15.91
N PRO A 153 10.92 -23.74 14.90
CA PRO A 153 10.95 -23.26 13.52
C PRO A 153 9.55 -22.98 12.98
N THR A 154 9.46 -21.96 12.13
CA THR A 154 8.23 -21.62 11.41
C THR A 154 8.48 -21.63 9.90
N ILE A 155 7.45 -22.01 9.14
CA ILE A 155 7.53 -21.99 7.67
C ILE A 155 7.05 -20.62 7.17
N LYS A 156 7.85 -19.98 6.30
CA LYS A 156 7.46 -18.82 5.52
C LYS A 156 7.24 -19.25 4.08
N THR A 157 6.03 -19.10 3.58
CA THR A 157 5.67 -19.42 2.18
C THR A 157 5.74 -18.16 1.34
N ILE A 158 6.28 -18.28 0.13
CA ILE A 158 6.27 -17.25 -0.91
C ILE A 158 5.88 -17.87 -2.25
N ARG A 159 5.26 -17.09 -3.13
CA ARG A 159 5.06 -17.44 -4.53
C ARG A 159 6.35 -17.17 -5.29
N TYR A 160 7.03 -18.23 -5.74
CA TYR A 160 8.37 -18.14 -6.34
C TYR A 160 8.45 -19.03 -7.59
N PRO A 161 8.48 -18.44 -8.78
CA PRO A 161 8.63 -19.22 -10.01
C PRO A 161 10.11 -19.60 -10.18
N LYS A 162 10.40 -20.89 -10.15
CA LYS A 162 11.72 -21.41 -10.59
C LYS A 162 11.85 -21.37 -12.10
N VAL A 163 13.06 -21.52 -12.61
CA VAL A 163 13.33 -21.60 -14.06
C VAL A 163 12.45 -22.69 -14.69
N GLY A 164 11.72 -22.33 -15.73
CA GLY A 164 10.77 -23.21 -16.42
C GLY A 164 9.34 -23.20 -15.87
N GLU A 165 9.09 -22.56 -14.73
CA GLU A 165 7.76 -22.42 -14.13
C GLU A 165 7.03 -21.16 -14.60
N SER A 166 5.71 -21.12 -14.36
CA SER A 166 4.88 -19.97 -14.75
C SER A 166 5.16 -18.74 -13.92
N ASN A 167 5.36 -17.61 -14.58
CA ASN A 167 5.40 -16.30 -13.93
C ASN A 167 3.99 -15.80 -13.59
N PRO A 168 3.86 -14.86 -12.63
CA PRO A 168 2.61 -14.16 -12.40
C PRO A 168 2.12 -13.46 -13.67
N SER A 169 0.83 -13.46 -13.92
CA SER A 169 0.24 -12.69 -15.01
C SER A 169 -0.17 -11.29 -14.53
N LEU A 170 -0.09 -10.30 -15.43
CA LEU A 170 -0.44 -8.91 -15.13
C LEU A 170 -1.60 -8.42 -16.00
N ARG A 171 -2.49 -7.65 -15.39
CA ARG A 171 -3.50 -6.84 -16.09
C ARG A 171 -3.41 -5.39 -15.64
N LEU A 172 -3.66 -4.46 -16.57
CA LEU A 172 -3.80 -3.04 -16.28
C LEU A 172 -5.28 -2.69 -16.11
N GLY A 173 -5.62 -2.11 -14.98
CA GLY A 173 -6.95 -1.59 -14.68
C GLY A 173 -6.96 -0.06 -14.56
N ILE A 174 -8.13 0.54 -14.86
CA ILE A 174 -8.38 1.98 -14.66
C ILE A 174 -9.71 2.12 -13.90
N ILE A 175 -9.67 2.88 -12.79
CA ILE A 175 -10.86 3.19 -11.99
C ILE A 175 -11.15 4.68 -12.08
N ARG A 176 -12.38 5.04 -12.46
CA ARG A 176 -12.89 6.41 -12.35
C ARG A 176 -13.46 6.65 -10.95
N LEU A 177 -13.13 7.79 -10.32
CA LEU A 177 -13.55 8.09 -8.96
C LEU A 177 -14.94 8.72 -8.85
N LYS A 178 -15.39 9.45 -9.87
CA LYS A 178 -16.74 10.02 -9.95
C LYS A 178 -17.68 8.99 -10.58
N GLY A 179 -18.75 8.60 -9.87
CA GLY A 179 -19.80 7.71 -10.39
C GLY A 179 -19.60 6.21 -10.15
N ALA A 180 -18.70 5.82 -9.27
CA ALA A 180 -18.58 4.46 -8.75
C ALA A 180 -19.05 4.38 -7.29
#